data_57386cbf3768a1c6cb4d85b8e7a6e430
#
_entry.id   57386cbf3768a1c6cb4d85b8e7a6e430
#
_cell.length_a   1.000
_cell.length_b   1.000
_cell.length_c   1.000
_cell.angle_alpha   90.00
_cell.angle_beta   90.00
_cell.angle_gamma   90.00
#
_symmetry.space_group_name_H-M   'P 1'
#
loop_
_entity.id
_entity.type
_entity.pdbx_description
1 polymer ?
#
loop_
_entity_poly.entity_id
_entity_poly.type
_entity_poly.pdbx_seq_one_letter_code
_entity_poly.pdbx_strand_id
1 'polypeptide(L)'
;MKNFFLSLKTTVWTLFTLVCLFFVGSYMMPAHKEVFSAMNDQILFHWVDNTASGNLGQTWWFFAALAALVLLTINTLVCSLQAIKGRWSREDFLLRISPQVIHAGFLFILLGHLLGAGWGFKLSGMMPEGAFAPLPESMALRLQEIRVKTDERGYTLDWAAEASIYEDNALVKTGILGPNKPLFYKGVGIYLKSLDFERGPAALLVIAKDPGAVWAFVGGVLFILGSMTLLALKWNVRV
;
A
#
# COMPACT_ATOMS: atom_id res chain seq x y z
N MET A 1 32.68 -9.45 5.84
CA MET A 1 31.40 -8.79 5.52
C MET A 1 30.71 -9.38 4.29
N LYS A 2 31.40 -9.58 3.14
CA LYS A 2 30.78 -10.10 1.90
C LYS A 2 30.04 -11.44 2.09
N ASN A 3 30.61 -12.38 2.83
CA ASN A 3 30.02 -13.71 3.09
C ASN A 3 28.76 -13.66 3.99
N PHE A 4 28.61 -12.62 4.80
CA PHE A 4 27.43 -12.42 5.64
C PHE A 4 26.19 -12.10 4.78
N PHE A 5 26.31 -11.15 3.83
CA PHE A 5 25.21 -10.76 2.94
C PHE A 5 24.89 -11.78 1.85
N LEU A 6 25.72 -12.79 1.66
CA LEU A 6 25.50 -13.89 0.70
C LEU A 6 24.99 -15.16 1.37
N SER A 7 24.82 -15.12 2.68
CA SER A 7 24.41 -16.29 3.45
C SER A 7 22.89 -16.45 3.46
N LEU A 8 22.41 -17.58 2.97
CA LEU A 8 21.00 -17.97 3.10
C LEU A 8 20.54 -17.97 4.58
N LYS A 9 21.46 -18.31 5.50
CA LYS A 9 21.18 -18.24 6.94
C LYS A 9 20.81 -16.83 7.39
N THR A 10 21.54 -15.81 6.92
CA THR A 10 21.23 -14.39 7.22
C THR A 10 19.84 -14.02 6.74
N THR A 11 19.47 -14.39 5.50
CA THR A 11 18.12 -14.14 4.97
C THR A 11 17.04 -14.79 5.82
N VAL A 12 17.22 -16.09 6.15
CA VAL A 12 16.23 -16.84 6.94
C VAL A 12 16.05 -16.24 8.35
N TRP A 13 17.16 -15.90 9.02
CA TRP A 13 17.09 -15.29 10.35
C TRP A 13 16.47 -13.87 10.30
N THR A 14 16.79 -13.09 9.29
CA THR A 14 16.18 -11.75 9.13
C THR A 14 14.69 -11.85 8.87
N LEU A 15 14.24 -12.78 8.01
CA LEU A 15 12.81 -13.03 7.78
C LEU A 15 12.11 -13.50 9.06
N PHE A 16 12.70 -14.41 9.80
CA PHE A 16 12.16 -14.88 11.09
C PHE A 16 12.03 -13.72 12.08
N THR A 17 13.07 -12.88 12.19
CA THR A 17 13.03 -11.68 13.04
C THR A 17 11.92 -10.73 12.63
N LEU A 18 11.72 -10.49 11.32
CA LEU A 18 10.62 -9.66 10.82
C LEU A 18 9.25 -10.22 11.21
N VAL A 19 9.04 -11.53 11.07
CA VAL A 19 7.77 -12.18 11.49
C VAL A 19 7.54 -11.96 12.98
N CYS A 20 8.55 -12.15 13.83
CA CYS A 20 8.44 -11.90 15.27
C CYS A 20 8.12 -10.43 15.58
N LEU A 21 8.79 -9.49 14.89
CA LEU A 21 8.55 -8.07 15.08
C LEU A 21 7.13 -7.66 14.65
N PHE A 22 6.63 -8.18 13.53
CA PHE A 22 5.25 -7.92 13.10
C PHE A 22 4.22 -8.56 14.04
N PHE A 23 4.53 -9.70 14.64
CA PHE A 23 3.69 -10.29 15.68
C PHE A 23 3.64 -9.39 16.93
N VAL A 24 4.78 -8.85 17.37
CA VAL A 24 4.82 -7.84 18.44
C VAL A 24 4.01 -6.61 18.03
N GLY A 25 4.17 -6.10 16.82
CA GLY A 25 3.42 -4.96 16.30
C GLY A 25 1.91 -5.16 16.28
N SER A 26 1.46 -6.37 15.93
CA SER A 26 0.03 -6.69 15.91
C SER A 26 -0.64 -6.62 17.30
N TYR A 27 0.15 -6.79 18.36
CA TYR A 27 -0.29 -6.60 19.75
C TYR A 27 -0.13 -5.14 20.21
N MET A 28 1.01 -4.52 19.89
CA MET A 28 1.33 -3.16 20.36
C MET A 28 0.42 -2.08 19.74
N MET A 29 0.06 -2.20 18.46
CA MET A 29 -0.77 -1.20 17.78
C MET A 29 -2.17 -1.06 18.41
N PRO A 30 -2.94 -2.13 18.67
CA PRO A 30 -4.23 -2.00 19.35
C PRO A 30 -4.12 -1.57 20.80
N ALA A 31 -3.03 -1.92 21.50
CA ALA A 31 -2.80 -1.56 22.90
C ALA A 31 -2.46 -0.06 23.10
N HIS A 32 -1.90 0.59 22.06
CA HIS A 32 -1.46 1.99 22.10
C HIS A 32 -2.07 2.79 20.95
N LYS A 33 -3.41 2.80 20.89
CA LYS A 33 -4.16 3.48 19.81
C LYS A 33 -3.84 4.97 19.72
N GLU A 34 -3.57 5.62 20.82
CA GLU A 34 -3.20 7.05 20.90
C GLU A 34 -1.93 7.37 20.10
N VAL A 35 -0.99 6.41 20.00
CA VAL A 35 0.28 6.56 19.24
C VAL A 35 0.07 6.17 17.77
N PHE A 36 -0.68 5.10 17.50
CA PHE A 36 -0.74 4.48 16.17
C PHE A 36 -1.94 4.91 15.32
N SER A 37 -3.00 5.50 15.89
CA SER A 37 -4.18 5.92 15.11
C SER A 37 -3.82 6.91 14.00
N ALA A 38 -2.97 7.88 14.30
CA ALA A 38 -2.54 8.90 13.34
C ALA A 38 -1.63 8.36 12.22
N MET A 39 -1.06 7.17 12.36
CA MET A 39 -0.17 6.58 11.35
C MET A 39 -0.87 6.33 10.00
N ASN A 40 -2.19 6.09 10.02
CA ASN A 40 -2.98 5.84 8.82
C ASN A 40 -3.45 7.12 8.11
N ASP A 41 -3.49 8.24 8.83
CA ASP A 41 -4.12 9.49 8.38
C ASP A 41 -3.09 10.56 7.98
N GLN A 42 -1.80 10.28 8.14
CA GLN A 42 -0.71 11.18 7.79
C GLN A 42 0.44 10.46 7.06
N ILE A 43 1.31 11.24 6.43
CA ILE A 43 2.53 10.74 5.82
C ILE A 43 3.43 10.10 6.89
N LEU A 44 3.95 8.91 6.62
CA LEU A 44 4.74 8.14 7.56
C LEU A 44 5.92 8.91 8.16
N PHE A 45 6.60 9.73 7.37
CA PHE A 45 7.73 10.55 7.87
C PHE A 45 7.28 11.57 8.91
N HIS A 46 6.11 12.19 8.73
CA HIS A 46 5.55 13.11 9.74
C HIS A 46 5.15 12.38 11.01
N TRP A 47 4.58 11.18 10.90
CA TRP A 47 4.26 10.37 12.07
C TRP A 47 5.52 9.94 12.81
N VAL A 48 6.57 9.55 12.11
CA VAL A 48 7.86 9.17 12.71
C VAL A 48 8.47 10.34 13.47
N ASP A 49 8.49 11.53 12.88
CA ASP A 49 9.10 12.72 13.48
C ASP A 49 8.28 13.26 14.68
N ASN A 50 6.97 13.38 14.51
CA ASN A 50 6.10 14.05 15.47
C ASN A 50 5.60 13.11 16.59
N THR A 51 5.54 11.80 16.37
CA THR A 51 4.90 10.87 17.30
C THR A 51 5.80 9.70 17.68
N ALA A 52 6.35 8.98 16.71
CA ALA A 52 7.05 7.73 16.98
C ALA A 52 8.37 7.95 17.73
N SER A 53 9.13 8.98 17.38
CA SER A 53 10.41 9.31 18.01
C SER A 53 10.27 9.68 19.49
N GLY A 54 9.15 10.31 19.88
CA GLY A 54 8.81 10.63 21.28
C GLY A 54 8.26 9.46 22.08
N ASN A 55 7.89 8.35 21.42
CA ASN A 55 7.23 7.18 22.04
C ASN A 55 7.99 5.87 21.78
N LEU A 56 9.32 5.89 21.93
CA LEU A 56 10.18 4.75 21.61
C LEU A 56 9.83 3.47 22.37
N GLY A 57 9.29 3.58 23.59
CA GLY A 57 8.83 2.43 24.35
C GLY A 57 7.71 1.62 23.66
N GLN A 58 6.87 2.26 22.87
CA GLN A 58 5.77 1.65 22.12
C GLN A 58 6.16 1.36 20.65
N THR A 59 7.09 2.13 20.08
CA THR A 59 7.42 2.10 18.64
C THR A 59 8.74 1.41 18.30
N TRP A 60 9.51 0.93 19.26
CA TRP A 60 10.82 0.28 19.06
C TRP A 60 10.78 -0.86 18.03
N TRP A 61 9.71 -1.68 18.08
CA TRP A 61 9.51 -2.79 17.17
C TRP A 61 9.39 -2.35 15.71
N PHE A 62 8.77 -1.19 15.47
CA PHE A 62 8.64 -0.59 14.15
C PHE A 62 10.02 -0.19 13.59
N PHE A 63 10.85 0.49 14.38
CA PHE A 63 12.21 0.84 13.97
C PHE A 63 13.10 -0.39 13.77
N ALA A 64 12.95 -1.41 14.62
CA ALA A 64 13.64 -2.68 14.46
C ALA A 64 13.21 -3.41 13.17
N ALA A 65 11.92 -3.38 12.83
CA ALA A 65 11.39 -3.94 11.59
C ALA A 65 11.92 -3.18 10.37
N LEU A 66 11.98 -1.84 10.40
CA LEU A 66 12.61 -1.05 9.34
C LEU A 66 14.09 -1.40 9.15
N ALA A 67 14.85 -1.51 10.24
CA ALA A 67 16.26 -1.92 10.17
C ALA A 67 16.43 -3.31 9.55
N ALA A 68 15.57 -4.28 9.93
CA ALA A 68 15.58 -5.62 9.36
C ALA A 68 15.18 -5.61 7.86
N LEU A 69 14.23 -4.77 7.45
CA LEU A 69 13.86 -4.58 6.03
C LEU A 69 15.01 -3.99 5.22
N VAL A 70 15.73 -3.00 5.75
CA VAL A 70 16.92 -2.43 5.11
C VAL A 70 17.99 -3.51 4.95
N LEU A 71 18.25 -4.30 5.99
CA LEU A 71 19.20 -5.42 5.93
C LEU A 71 18.80 -6.44 4.85
N LEU A 72 17.52 -6.80 4.79
CA LEU A 72 17.00 -7.73 3.79
C LEU A 72 17.10 -7.16 2.36
N THR A 73 16.86 -5.87 2.19
CA THR A 73 17.00 -5.17 0.92
C THR A 73 18.45 -5.20 0.43
N ILE A 74 19.40 -4.87 1.30
CA ILE A 74 20.84 -4.93 0.98
C ILE A 74 21.25 -6.36 0.64
N ASN A 75 20.82 -7.34 1.43
CA ASN A 75 21.08 -8.76 1.17
C ASN A 75 20.56 -9.17 -0.22
N THR A 76 19.32 -8.82 -0.55
CA THR A 76 18.68 -9.13 -1.84
C THR A 76 19.43 -8.50 -3.00
N LEU A 77 19.83 -7.22 -2.89
CA LEU A 77 20.62 -6.53 -3.92
C LEU A 77 21.98 -7.18 -4.13
N VAL A 78 22.72 -7.48 -3.06
CA VAL A 78 24.05 -8.11 -3.15
C VAL A 78 23.95 -9.50 -3.77
N CYS A 79 22.98 -10.32 -3.36
CA CYS A 79 22.74 -11.64 -3.94
C CYS A 79 22.41 -11.56 -5.42
N SER A 80 21.53 -10.64 -5.83
CA SER A 80 21.12 -10.45 -7.23
C SER A 80 22.27 -9.99 -8.11
N LEU A 81 23.03 -8.99 -7.67
CA LEU A 81 24.20 -8.49 -8.41
C LEU A 81 25.28 -9.56 -8.60
N GLN A 82 25.48 -10.41 -7.59
CA GLN A 82 26.45 -11.50 -7.70
C GLN A 82 25.97 -12.61 -8.64
N ALA A 83 24.70 -12.96 -8.58
CA ALA A 83 24.14 -13.98 -9.47
C ALA A 83 24.18 -13.55 -10.95
N ILE A 84 23.94 -12.27 -11.24
CA ILE A 84 24.01 -11.73 -12.61
C ILE A 84 25.44 -11.74 -13.17
N LYS A 85 26.46 -11.54 -12.31
CA LYS A 85 27.87 -11.57 -12.74
C LYS A 85 28.41 -12.97 -13.05
N GLY A 86 27.68 -14.02 -12.70
CA GLY A 86 28.07 -15.40 -12.96
C GLY A 86 28.00 -15.76 -14.45
N ARG A 87 28.80 -16.77 -14.88
CA ARG A 87 28.67 -17.35 -16.23
C ARG A 87 27.36 -18.16 -16.32
N TRP A 88 26.54 -17.87 -17.33
CA TRP A 88 25.26 -18.52 -17.57
C TRP A 88 25.37 -19.47 -18.76
N SER A 89 25.00 -20.74 -18.56
CA SER A 89 24.75 -21.66 -19.65
C SER A 89 23.32 -21.48 -20.19
N ARG A 90 23.08 -21.81 -21.46
CA ARG A 90 21.73 -21.73 -22.06
C ARG A 90 20.73 -22.65 -21.35
N GLU A 91 21.18 -23.82 -20.93
CA GLU A 91 20.33 -24.84 -20.29
C GLU A 91 19.83 -24.42 -18.91
N ASP A 92 20.65 -23.66 -18.15
CA ASP A 92 20.31 -23.22 -16.79
C ASP A 92 19.71 -21.79 -16.73
N PHE A 93 19.53 -21.13 -17.86
CA PHE A 93 19.14 -19.72 -17.90
C PHE A 93 17.87 -19.43 -17.09
N LEU A 94 16.78 -20.16 -17.35
CA LEU A 94 15.50 -19.96 -16.67
C LEU A 94 15.59 -20.28 -15.18
N LEU A 95 16.32 -21.32 -14.81
CA LEU A 95 16.50 -21.72 -13.41
C LEU A 95 17.28 -20.65 -12.60
N ARG A 96 18.20 -19.96 -13.25
CA ARG A 96 19.01 -18.91 -12.61
C ARG A 96 18.38 -17.54 -12.65
N ILE A 97 17.61 -17.20 -13.70
CA ILE A 97 16.95 -15.89 -13.79
C ILE A 97 15.69 -15.80 -12.92
N SER A 98 14.96 -16.90 -12.73
CA SER A 98 13.72 -16.90 -11.95
C SER A 98 13.89 -16.34 -10.53
N PRO A 99 14.90 -16.73 -9.73
CA PRO A 99 15.13 -16.11 -8.43
C PRO A 99 15.44 -14.60 -8.52
N GLN A 100 16.08 -14.15 -9.62
CA GLN A 100 16.39 -12.74 -9.81
C GLN A 100 15.13 -11.93 -10.14
N VAL A 101 14.20 -12.53 -10.89
CA VAL A 101 12.88 -11.92 -11.16
C VAL A 101 12.07 -11.81 -9.85
N ILE A 102 12.12 -12.84 -8.99
CA ILE A 102 11.50 -12.80 -7.66
C ILE A 102 12.10 -11.68 -6.80
N HIS A 103 13.44 -11.56 -6.78
CA HIS A 103 14.13 -10.50 -6.05
C HIS A 103 13.79 -9.11 -6.57
N ALA A 104 13.76 -8.93 -7.89
CA ALA A 104 13.32 -7.68 -8.51
C ALA A 104 11.88 -7.35 -8.13
N GLY A 105 10.98 -8.33 -8.21
CA GLY A 105 9.59 -8.18 -7.78
C GLY A 105 9.48 -7.73 -6.33
N PHE A 106 10.21 -8.36 -5.42
CA PHE A 106 10.26 -7.98 -4.00
C PHE A 106 10.76 -6.53 -3.81
N LEU A 107 11.83 -6.14 -4.50
CA LEU A 107 12.38 -4.78 -4.41
C LEU A 107 11.40 -3.73 -4.95
N PHE A 108 10.66 -4.03 -6.03
CA PHE A 108 9.61 -3.14 -6.54
C PHE A 108 8.42 -3.02 -5.58
N ILE A 109 8.03 -4.11 -4.89
CA ILE A 109 7.01 -4.07 -3.84
C ILE A 109 7.47 -3.15 -2.70
N LEU A 110 8.69 -3.32 -2.22
CA LEU A 110 9.25 -2.46 -1.16
C LEU A 110 9.33 -0.99 -1.60
N LEU A 111 9.77 -0.73 -2.83
CA LEU A 111 9.79 0.62 -3.40
C LEU A 111 8.38 1.22 -3.44
N GLY A 112 7.39 0.44 -3.88
CA GLY A 112 5.99 0.87 -3.88
C GLY A 112 5.51 1.26 -2.49
N HIS A 113 5.76 0.43 -1.48
CA HIS A 113 5.40 0.76 -0.10
C HIS A 113 6.14 2.00 0.42
N LEU A 114 7.41 2.16 0.10
CA LEU A 114 8.18 3.35 0.49
C LEU A 114 7.61 4.63 -0.13
N LEU A 115 7.28 4.59 -1.44
CA LEU A 115 6.69 5.74 -2.14
C LEU A 115 5.28 6.06 -1.61
N GLY A 116 4.44 5.04 -1.39
CA GLY A 116 3.12 5.22 -0.79
C GLY A 116 3.18 5.80 0.62
N ALA A 117 4.06 5.28 1.47
CA ALA A 117 4.23 5.75 2.84
C ALA A 117 4.87 7.15 2.93
N GLY A 118 5.76 7.50 2.00
CA GLY A 118 6.50 8.76 2.02
C GLY A 118 5.79 9.92 1.34
N TRP A 119 4.97 9.67 0.31
CA TRP A 119 4.34 10.70 -0.52
C TRP A 119 2.85 10.47 -0.78
N GLY A 120 2.30 9.36 -0.29
CA GLY A 120 0.88 9.10 -0.32
C GLY A 120 0.14 9.85 0.78
N PHE A 121 -1.17 9.99 0.62
CA PHE A 121 -2.06 10.45 1.67
C PHE A 121 -3.39 9.69 1.64
N LYS A 122 -4.06 9.66 2.78
CA LYS A 122 -5.40 9.12 2.93
C LYS A 122 -6.17 10.00 3.90
N LEU A 123 -7.29 10.50 3.43
CA LEU A 123 -8.25 11.28 4.20
C LEU A 123 -9.55 10.51 4.26
N SER A 124 -10.24 10.53 5.39
CA SER A 124 -11.56 9.95 5.53
C SER A 124 -12.45 10.88 6.36
N GLY A 125 -13.70 11.02 5.94
CA GLY A 125 -14.64 11.88 6.65
C GLY A 125 -16.05 11.79 6.10
N MET A 126 -17.01 12.15 6.97
CA MET A 126 -18.40 12.33 6.57
C MET A 126 -18.55 13.67 5.85
N MET A 127 -19.15 13.62 4.67
CA MET A 127 -19.38 14.79 3.83
C MET A 127 -20.90 14.90 3.55
N PRO A 128 -21.55 15.96 4.01
CA PRO A 128 -22.98 16.21 3.71
C PRO A 128 -23.18 16.46 2.21
N GLU A 129 -24.38 16.15 1.74
CA GLU A 129 -24.83 16.53 0.40
C GLU A 129 -24.72 18.05 0.19
N GLY A 130 -24.25 18.47 -0.96
CA GLY A 130 -23.99 19.87 -1.32
C GLY A 130 -22.69 20.45 -0.76
N ALA A 131 -22.00 19.76 0.14
CA ALA A 131 -20.80 20.28 0.78
C ALA A 131 -19.58 20.34 -0.16
N PHE A 132 -18.64 21.24 0.21
CA PHE A 132 -17.30 21.34 -0.36
C PHE A 132 -16.25 20.89 0.67
N ALA A 133 -15.27 20.13 0.23
CA ALA A 133 -14.10 19.78 1.02
C ALA A 133 -12.81 20.15 0.26
N PRO A 134 -11.88 20.89 0.89
CA PRO A 134 -10.58 21.13 0.30
C PRO A 134 -9.77 19.83 0.24
N LEU A 135 -9.04 19.66 -0.85
CA LEU A 135 -8.10 18.57 -1.07
C LEU A 135 -6.67 19.12 -1.21
N PRO A 136 -5.64 18.28 -1.01
CA PRO A 136 -4.28 18.68 -1.33
C PRO A 136 -4.11 19.12 -2.80
N GLU A 137 -3.03 19.85 -3.09
CA GLU A 137 -2.65 20.29 -4.46
C GLU A 137 -3.68 21.23 -5.11
N SER A 138 -4.22 22.20 -4.34
CA SER A 138 -5.20 23.21 -4.82
C SER A 138 -6.48 22.62 -5.40
N MET A 139 -6.78 21.38 -5.04
CA MET A 139 -8.03 20.73 -5.44
C MET A 139 -9.14 20.92 -4.40
N ALA A 140 -10.37 20.78 -4.84
CA ALA A 140 -11.54 20.69 -3.97
C ALA A 140 -12.53 19.65 -4.50
N LEU A 141 -13.22 19.02 -3.59
CA LEU A 141 -14.30 18.08 -3.88
C LEU A 141 -15.64 18.69 -3.49
N ARG A 142 -16.61 18.60 -4.37
CA ARG A 142 -18.00 18.88 -4.07
C ARG A 142 -18.80 17.59 -4.16
N LEU A 143 -19.55 17.25 -3.12
CA LEU A 143 -20.55 16.20 -3.14
C LEU A 143 -21.87 16.83 -3.58
N GLN A 144 -22.39 16.46 -4.75
CA GLN A 144 -23.58 17.12 -5.32
C GLN A 144 -24.87 16.49 -4.82
N GLU A 145 -25.10 15.23 -5.13
CA GLU A 145 -26.34 14.52 -4.87
C GLU A 145 -26.06 13.10 -4.40
N ILE A 146 -26.80 12.65 -3.40
CA ILE A 146 -26.78 11.27 -2.90
C ILE A 146 -28.05 10.57 -3.36
N ARG A 147 -27.91 9.44 -4.05
CA ARG A 147 -29.02 8.64 -4.58
C ARG A 147 -29.02 7.28 -3.94
N VAL A 148 -30.15 6.85 -3.42
CA VAL A 148 -30.36 5.50 -2.89
C VAL A 148 -31.53 4.87 -3.63
N LYS A 149 -31.32 3.66 -4.13
CA LYS A 149 -32.36 2.84 -4.73
C LYS A 149 -32.78 1.77 -3.74
N THR A 150 -34.04 1.78 -3.35
CA THR A 150 -34.63 0.79 -2.44
C THR A 150 -35.64 -0.10 -3.17
N ASP A 151 -35.87 -1.30 -2.65
CA ASP A 151 -36.96 -2.16 -3.08
C ASP A 151 -38.30 -1.76 -2.41
N GLU A 152 -39.38 -2.47 -2.75
CA GLU A 152 -40.71 -2.25 -2.19
C GLU A 152 -40.81 -2.49 -0.67
N ARG A 153 -39.81 -3.21 -0.10
CA ARG A 153 -39.71 -3.51 1.33
C ARG A 153 -38.78 -2.57 2.08
N GLY A 154 -38.19 -1.56 1.38
CA GLY A 154 -37.29 -0.58 1.96
C GLY A 154 -35.82 -1.04 2.06
N TYR A 155 -35.48 -2.20 1.51
CA TYR A 155 -34.06 -2.64 1.47
C TYR A 155 -33.29 -1.88 0.39
N THR A 156 -32.13 -1.41 0.74
CA THR A 156 -31.22 -0.73 -0.19
C THR A 156 -30.69 -1.71 -1.25
N LEU A 157 -31.05 -1.48 -2.51
CA LEU A 157 -30.57 -2.26 -3.67
C LEU A 157 -29.29 -1.70 -4.23
N ASP A 158 -29.16 -0.36 -4.30
CA ASP A 158 -28.01 0.34 -4.84
C ASP A 158 -27.93 1.73 -4.23
N TRP A 159 -26.74 2.31 -4.23
CA TRP A 159 -26.49 3.64 -3.71
C TRP A 159 -25.33 4.30 -4.45
N ALA A 160 -25.46 5.57 -4.70
CA ALA A 160 -24.50 6.35 -5.44
C ALA A 160 -24.46 7.79 -4.94
N ALA A 161 -23.34 8.47 -5.21
CA ALA A 161 -23.22 9.89 -4.98
C ALA A 161 -22.58 10.56 -6.18
N GLU A 162 -23.11 11.67 -6.63
CA GLU A 162 -22.49 12.49 -7.67
C GLU A 162 -21.48 13.42 -7.04
N ALA A 163 -20.25 13.40 -7.57
CA ALA A 163 -19.16 14.21 -7.06
C ALA A 163 -18.44 14.97 -8.18
N SER A 164 -18.05 16.19 -7.88
CA SER A 164 -17.30 17.05 -8.79
C SER A 164 -15.97 17.48 -8.19
N ILE A 165 -14.92 17.37 -8.97
CA ILE A 165 -13.56 17.80 -8.62
C ILE A 165 -13.28 19.14 -9.27
N TYR A 166 -12.78 20.07 -8.47
CA TYR A 166 -12.33 21.38 -8.88
C TYR A 166 -10.82 21.49 -8.67
N GLU A 167 -10.14 22.17 -9.56
CA GLU A 167 -8.72 22.55 -9.44
C GLU A 167 -8.61 24.03 -9.78
N ASP A 168 -7.96 24.83 -8.95
CA ASP A 168 -7.87 26.29 -9.08
C ASP A 168 -9.24 26.95 -9.34
N ASN A 169 -10.28 26.49 -8.63
CA ASN A 169 -11.69 26.89 -8.77
C ASN A 169 -12.35 26.55 -10.11
N ALA A 170 -11.70 25.84 -11.02
CA ALA A 170 -12.30 25.36 -12.26
C ALA A 170 -12.80 23.91 -12.09
N LEU A 171 -13.98 23.61 -12.62
CA LEU A 171 -14.50 22.24 -12.66
C LEU A 171 -13.65 21.41 -13.65
N VAL A 172 -12.99 20.37 -13.15
CA VAL A 172 -12.10 19.52 -13.97
C VAL A 172 -12.65 18.12 -14.19
N LYS A 173 -13.48 17.62 -13.29
CA LYS A 173 -14.08 16.29 -13.44
C LYS A 173 -15.37 16.17 -12.63
N THR A 174 -16.37 15.49 -13.22
CA THR A 174 -17.59 15.04 -12.53
C THR A 174 -17.72 13.55 -12.74
N GLY A 175 -18.26 12.85 -11.75
CA GLY A 175 -18.52 11.42 -11.85
C GLY A 175 -19.42 10.90 -10.75
N ILE A 176 -19.92 9.69 -10.96
CA ILE A 176 -20.78 8.98 -10.02
C ILE A 176 -19.94 8.02 -9.22
N LEU A 177 -19.89 8.23 -7.92
CA LEU A 177 -19.32 7.32 -6.92
C LEU A 177 -20.35 6.25 -6.56
N GLY A 178 -19.92 5.03 -6.37
CA GLY A 178 -20.78 3.92 -5.93
C GLY A 178 -19.95 2.79 -5.33
N PRO A 179 -20.60 1.68 -4.92
CA PRO A 179 -19.88 0.48 -4.49
C PRO A 179 -18.90 0.02 -5.58
N ASN A 180 -17.62 -0.04 -5.25
CA ASN A 180 -16.54 -0.40 -6.19
C ASN A 180 -16.43 0.47 -7.47
N LYS A 181 -16.99 1.69 -7.44
CA LYS A 181 -16.89 2.68 -8.52
C LYS A 181 -16.28 3.97 -7.99
N PRO A 182 -14.95 4.01 -7.79
CA PRO A 182 -14.26 5.23 -7.37
C PRO A 182 -14.11 6.22 -8.52
N LEU A 183 -13.99 7.50 -8.18
CA LEU A 183 -13.63 8.56 -9.11
C LEU A 183 -12.13 8.84 -8.99
N PHE A 184 -11.39 8.80 -10.11
CA PHE A 184 -9.96 9.08 -10.14
C PHE A 184 -9.65 10.37 -10.89
N TYR A 185 -8.75 11.18 -10.32
CA TYR A 185 -8.18 12.35 -10.98
C TYR A 185 -6.73 12.58 -10.50
N LYS A 186 -5.78 12.74 -11.42
CA LYS A 186 -4.34 12.97 -11.13
C LYS A 186 -3.75 12.03 -10.06
N GLY A 187 -4.14 10.75 -10.09
CA GLY A 187 -3.67 9.76 -9.11
C GLY A 187 -4.37 9.79 -7.75
N VAL A 188 -5.31 10.73 -7.54
CA VAL A 188 -6.18 10.75 -6.37
C VAL A 188 -7.42 9.91 -6.66
N GLY A 189 -7.72 8.96 -5.80
CA GLY A 189 -8.92 8.13 -5.83
C GLY A 189 -9.90 8.58 -4.75
N ILE A 190 -11.17 8.76 -5.11
CA ILE A 190 -12.28 9.11 -4.22
C ILE A 190 -13.22 7.92 -4.16
N TYR A 191 -13.42 7.39 -2.96
CA TYR A 191 -14.16 6.16 -2.70
C TYR A 191 -15.34 6.46 -1.80
N LEU A 192 -16.55 6.02 -2.20
CA LEU A 192 -17.75 6.05 -1.37
C LEU A 192 -17.79 4.78 -0.51
N LYS A 193 -17.76 4.93 0.82
CA LYS A 193 -17.69 3.80 1.77
C LYS A 193 -19.06 3.45 2.38
N SER A 194 -19.80 4.45 2.81
CA SER A 194 -21.14 4.29 3.36
C SER A 194 -21.92 5.58 3.21
N LEU A 195 -23.23 5.49 3.39
CA LEU A 195 -24.14 6.63 3.51
C LEU A 195 -24.65 6.70 4.93
N ASP A 196 -24.96 7.91 5.37
CA ASP A 196 -25.64 8.21 6.63
C ASP A 196 -26.78 9.19 6.37
N PHE A 197 -27.91 8.94 7.01
CA PHE A 197 -29.13 9.74 6.89
C PHE A 197 -29.65 10.23 8.25
N GLU A 198 -28.98 9.92 9.36
CA GLU A 198 -29.46 10.27 10.72
C GLU A 198 -29.59 11.78 10.92
N ARG A 199 -28.66 12.55 10.34
CA ARG A 199 -28.64 14.04 10.46
C ARG A 199 -28.78 14.73 9.10
N GLY A 200 -29.38 14.05 8.13
CA GLY A 200 -29.48 14.46 6.73
C GLY A 200 -28.54 13.63 5.84
N PRO A 201 -28.74 13.69 4.50
CA PRO A 201 -27.95 12.88 3.57
C PRO A 201 -26.46 13.24 3.62
N ALA A 202 -25.65 12.28 4.01
CA ALA A 202 -24.20 12.41 4.09
C ALA A 202 -23.50 11.13 3.61
N ALA A 203 -22.30 11.26 3.10
CA ALA A 203 -21.48 10.16 2.60
C ALA A 203 -20.16 10.07 3.35
N LEU A 204 -19.79 8.88 3.80
CA LEU A 204 -18.43 8.60 4.26
C LEU A 204 -17.56 8.41 3.01
N LEU A 205 -16.68 9.38 2.78
CA LEU A 205 -15.73 9.34 1.69
C LEU A 205 -14.35 8.98 2.21
N VAL A 206 -13.63 8.19 1.41
CA VAL A 206 -12.18 7.97 1.57
C VAL A 206 -11.51 8.53 0.32
N ILE A 207 -10.57 9.42 0.53
CA ILE A 207 -9.80 10.08 -0.53
C ILE A 207 -8.34 9.69 -0.31
N ALA A 208 -7.73 9.07 -1.32
CA ALA A 208 -6.37 8.57 -1.19
C ALA A 208 -5.56 8.82 -2.47
N LYS A 209 -4.28 9.12 -2.27
CA LYS A 209 -3.27 9.15 -3.31
C LYS A 209 -2.17 8.17 -2.92
N ASP A 210 -1.90 7.19 -3.77
CA ASP A 210 -0.83 6.22 -3.57
C ASP A 210 0.11 6.20 -4.78
N PRO A 211 1.21 6.98 -4.75
CA PRO A 211 2.18 7.01 -5.84
C PRO A 211 2.97 5.71 -5.97
N GLY A 212 2.93 4.84 -4.95
CA GLY A 212 3.61 3.56 -4.94
C GLY A 212 2.82 2.41 -5.55
N ALA A 213 1.51 2.56 -5.74
CA ALA A 213 0.60 1.47 -6.15
C ALA A 213 1.04 0.77 -7.45
N VAL A 214 1.47 1.53 -8.47
CA VAL A 214 1.93 0.98 -9.76
C VAL A 214 3.20 0.15 -9.57
N TRP A 215 4.14 0.63 -8.77
CA TRP A 215 5.40 -0.08 -8.48
C TRP A 215 5.15 -1.37 -7.70
N ALA A 216 4.29 -1.33 -6.69
CA ALA A 216 3.89 -2.50 -5.93
C ALA A 216 3.17 -3.53 -6.81
N PHE A 217 2.31 -3.09 -7.73
CA PHE A 217 1.63 -3.96 -8.69
C PHE A 217 2.62 -4.64 -9.65
N VAL A 218 3.52 -3.87 -10.29
CA VAL A 218 4.57 -4.42 -11.16
C VAL A 218 5.43 -5.42 -10.39
N GLY A 219 5.82 -5.07 -9.16
CA GLY A 219 6.57 -5.95 -8.28
C GLY A 219 5.84 -7.26 -7.97
N GLY A 220 4.55 -7.19 -7.68
CA GLY A 220 3.70 -8.36 -7.44
C GLY A 220 3.62 -9.29 -8.65
N VAL A 221 3.42 -8.74 -9.85
CA VAL A 221 3.41 -9.51 -11.10
C VAL A 221 4.75 -10.23 -11.33
N LEU A 222 5.87 -9.52 -11.20
CA LEU A 222 7.20 -10.10 -11.33
C LEU A 222 7.45 -11.22 -10.31
N PHE A 223 7.05 -10.98 -9.05
CA PHE A 223 7.21 -11.96 -7.97
C PHE A 223 6.44 -13.25 -8.26
N ILE A 224 5.19 -13.13 -8.71
CA ILE A 224 4.33 -14.28 -9.06
C ILE A 224 4.92 -15.03 -10.26
N LEU A 225 5.26 -14.33 -11.34
CA LEU A 225 5.82 -14.94 -12.54
C LEU A 225 7.13 -15.67 -12.26
N GLY A 226 8.04 -15.03 -11.52
CA GLY A 226 9.30 -15.65 -11.14
C GLY A 226 9.11 -16.90 -10.24
N SER A 227 8.17 -16.83 -9.31
CA SER A 227 7.85 -17.94 -8.40
C SER A 227 7.21 -19.12 -9.14
N MET A 228 6.25 -18.85 -10.02
CA MET A 228 5.61 -19.89 -10.85
C MET A 228 6.60 -20.57 -11.78
N THR A 229 7.47 -19.79 -12.44
CA THR A 229 8.52 -20.31 -13.32
C THR A 229 9.49 -21.21 -12.55
N LEU A 230 9.97 -20.75 -11.40
CA LEU A 230 10.89 -21.53 -10.57
C LEU A 230 10.26 -22.83 -10.07
N LEU A 231 8.99 -22.78 -9.67
CA LEU A 231 8.25 -23.94 -9.19
C LEU A 231 8.06 -24.97 -10.32
N ALA A 232 7.64 -24.52 -11.51
CA ALA A 232 7.44 -25.39 -12.68
C ALA A 232 8.74 -26.08 -13.10
N LEU A 233 9.86 -25.35 -13.14
CA LEU A 233 11.17 -25.93 -13.49
C LEU A 233 11.62 -26.97 -12.48
N LYS A 234 11.46 -26.71 -11.18
CA LYS A 234 11.84 -27.66 -10.12
C LYS A 234 10.91 -28.90 -10.06
N TRP A 235 9.67 -28.75 -10.47
CA TRP A 235 8.74 -29.89 -10.55
C TRP A 235 9.18 -30.87 -11.63
N ASN A 236 9.52 -30.36 -12.82
CA ASN A 236 9.94 -31.19 -13.95
C ASN A 236 11.30 -31.90 -13.75
N VAL A 237 12.15 -31.41 -12.85
CA VAL A 237 13.45 -32.06 -12.51
C VAL A 237 13.29 -33.23 -11.53
N ARG A 238 12.13 -33.33 -10.84
CA ARG A 238 11.86 -34.40 -9.85
C ARG A 238 11.09 -35.60 -10.43
N VAL A 239 10.66 -35.51 -11.68
CA VAL A 239 10.02 -36.61 -12.44
C VAL A 239 11.04 -37.20 -13.41
#